data_208895747dbf8ee78037780abf7fefe8
#
_entry.id   208895747dbf8ee78037780abf7fefe8
#
_cell.length_a   1.000
_cell.length_b   1.000
_cell.length_c   1.000
_cell.angle_alpha   90.00
_cell.angle_beta   90.00
_cell.angle_gamma   90.00
#
_symmetry.space_group_name_H-M   'P 1'
#
loop_
_entity.id
_entity.type
_entity.pdbx_description
1 polymer ?
#
loop_
_entity_poly.entity_id
_entity_poly.type
_entity_poly.pdbx_seq_one_letter_code
_entity_poly.pdbx_strand_id
1 'polypeptide(L)'
;MSNLPPKEFMPKHIGIIMDGNGRWARERGLPRTEGHVQGAKVFKQIMDYGHDIGLEAMTFYAFSTENWKRPKDEIKALMQIFHEYLTEADETKYEREKRGFYLRVIGDVSGLPMTLQLLAKSACLAMNNKDAMVVNMALNYGGRQEIVHAVQQIAEKVKKGELDPKDISEDDISAGMYTAGLPDPDLIIRPSGELRLSNFLTWQSAYSEFWFDDIA
;
A
#
# COMPACT_ATOMS: atom_id res chain seq x y z
N MET A 1 -5.37 -26.23 13.36
CA MET A 1 -4.27 -26.14 12.38
C MET A 1 -4.89 -25.58 11.11
N SER A 2 -4.41 -24.43 10.64
CA SER A 2 -4.92 -23.80 9.42
C SER A 2 -4.67 -24.74 8.23
N ASN A 3 -5.70 -24.98 7.40
CA ASN A 3 -5.56 -25.68 6.11
C ASN A 3 -4.82 -24.80 5.06
N LEU A 4 -3.71 -24.20 5.44
CA LEU A 4 -2.90 -23.44 4.51
C LEU A 4 -2.18 -24.37 3.55
N PRO A 5 -2.04 -24.01 2.27
CA PRO A 5 -1.26 -24.78 1.32
C PRO A 5 0.23 -24.81 1.72
N PRO A 6 1.03 -25.72 1.15
CA PRO A 6 2.47 -25.68 1.32
C PRO A 6 3.07 -24.31 0.98
N LYS A 7 4.15 -23.93 1.66
CA LYS A 7 4.76 -22.58 1.56
C LYS A 7 5.11 -22.20 0.11
N GLU A 8 5.48 -23.14 -0.72
CA GLU A 8 5.81 -22.96 -2.14
C GLU A 8 4.63 -22.53 -3.01
N PHE A 9 3.39 -22.73 -2.54
CA PHE A 9 2.16 -22.30 -3.19
C PHE A 9 1.51 -21.09 -2.53
N MET A 10 2.16 -20.55 -1.49
CA MET A 10 1.67 -19.32 -0.84
C MET A 10 2.05 -18.10 -1.67
N PRO A 11 1.18 -17.07 -1.76
CA PRO A 11 1.56 -15.80 -2.35
C PRO A 11 2.71 -15.18 -1.57
N LYS A 12 3.59 -14.48 -2.26
CA LYS A 12 4.68 -13.71 -1.66
C LYS A 12 4.25 -12.29 -1.32
N HIS A 13 3.46 -11.69 -2.21
CA HIS A 13 2.99 -10.34 -2.08
C HIS A 13 1.48 -10.27 -2.34
N ILE A 14 0.75 -9.63 -1.42
CA ILE A 14 -0.69 -9.40 -1.54
C ILE A 14 -0.97 -7.90 -1.58
N GLY A 15 -1.70 -7.45 -2.59
CA GLY A 15 -2.27 -6.10 -2.66
C GLY A 15 -3.70 -6.08 -2.11
N ILE A 16 -4.03 -5.11 -1.26
CA ILE A 16 -5.36 -5.01 -0.65
C ILE A 16 -5.95 -3.62 -0.88
N ILE A 17 -7.10 -3.58 -1.55
CA ILE A 17 -7.90 -2.36 -1.70
C ILE A 17 -8.88 -2.30 -0.52
N MET A 18 -8.63 -1.37 0.41
CA MET A 18 -9.43 -1.21 1.62
C MET A 18 -10.75 -0.48 1.33
N ASP A 19 -11.68 -1.17 0.69
CA ASP A 19 -13.02 -0.67 0.37
C ASP A 19 -14.08 -1.24 1.33
N GLY A 20 -15.27 -0.64 1.34
CA GLY A 20 -16.41 -1.10 2.14
C GLY A 20 -16.60 -0.37 3.48
N ASN A 21 -15.60 0.24 4.06
CA ASN A 21 -15.65 0.88 5.39
C ASN A 21 -16.87 1.82 5.58
N GLY A 22 -17.16 2.64 4.57
CA GLY A 22 -18.32 3.55 4.61
C GLY A 22 -19.67 2.85 4.48
N ARG A 23 -19.72 1.71 3.79
CA ARG A 23 -20.95 0.86 3.68
C ARG A 23 -21.19 0.14 4.99
N TRP A 24 -20.15 -0.47 5.55
CA TRP A 24 -20.16 -1.11 6.86
C TRP A 24 -20.74 -0.19 7.96
N ALA A 25 -20.30 1.06 8.02
CA ALA A 25 -20.81 2.04 8.98
C ALA A 25 -22.28 2.38 8.73
N ARG A 26 -22.66 2.62 7.47
CA ARG A 26 -24.03 2.97 7.10
C ARG A 26 -25.04 1.86 7.42
N GLU A 27 -24.70 0.60 7.18
CA GLU A 27 -25.54 -0.56 7.51
C GLU A 27 -25.79 -0.69 9.02
N ARG A 28 -24.93 -0.09 9.84
CA ARG A 28 -25.03 -0.08 11.31
C ARG A 28 -25.57 1.25 11.86
N GLY A 29 -26.01 2.17 10.98
CA GLY A 29 -26.50 3.48 11.38
C GLY A 29 -25.39 4.39 11.95
N LEU A 30 -24.12 4.10 11.66
CA LEU A 30 -22.97 4.84 12.17
C LEU A 30 -22.47 5.89 11.16
N PRO A 31 -21.84 6.98 11.63
CA PRO A 31 -21.11 7.88 10.77
C PRO A 31 -20.03 7.16 9.97
N ARG A 32 -19.79 7.61 8.74
CA ARG A 32 -18.81 7.02 7.82
C ARG A 32 -17.39 6.96 8.40
N THR A 33 -17.04 7.90 9.25
CA THR A 33 -15.77 7.97 9.98
C THR A 33 -15.53 6.78 10.90
N GLU A 34 -16.58 6.26 11.55
CA GLU A 34 -16.50 5.06 12.39
C GLU A 34 -16.09 3.82 11.59
N GLY A 35 -16.56 3.73 10.33
CA GLY A 35 -16.13 2.68 9.43
C GLY A 35 -14.63 2.75 9.13
N HIS A 36 -14.08 3.95 8.94
CA HIS A 36 -12.64 4.12 8.73
C HIS A 36 -11.82 3.76 9.98
N VAL A 37 -12.30 4.10 11.17
CA VAL A 37 -11.67 3.69 12.44
C VAL A 37 -11.66 2.17 12.58
N GLN A 38 -12.80 1.52 12.27
CA GLN A 38 -12.86 0.06 12.30
C GLN A 38 -11.93 -0.57 11.25
N GLY A 39 -11.89 -0.01 10.04
CA GLY A 39 -10.98 -0.46 8.98
C GLY A 39 -9.50 -0.39 9.39
N ALA A 40 -9.10 0.63 10.16
CA ALA A 40 -7.74 0.75 10.69
C ALA A 40 -7.40 -0.38 11.69
N LYS A 41 -8.38 -0.86 12.46
CA LYS A 41 -8.18 -2.02 13.36
C LYS A 41 -8.04 -3.32 12.55
N VAL A 42 -8.89 -3.51 11.55
CA VAL A 42 -8.83 -4.68 10.65
C VAL A 42 -7.52 -4.71 9.87
N PHE A 43 -7.05 -3.56 9.41
CA PHE A 43 -5.74 -3.44 8.75
C PHE A 43 -4.61 -4.04 9.61
N LYS A 44 -4.54 -3.70 10.90
CA LYS A 44 -3.51 -4.26 11.81
C LYS A 44 -3.62 -5.77 11.95
N GLN A 45 -4.85 -6.29 12.09
CA GLN A 45 -5.09 -7.74 12.19
C GLN A 45 -4.66 -8.48 10.92
N ILE A 46 -4.97 -7.93 9.75
CA ILE A 46 -4.58 -8.52 8.45
C ILE A 46 -3.07 -8.47 8.27
N MET A 47 -2.42 -7.38 8.66
CA MET A 47 -0.97 -7.25 8.64
C MET A 47 -0.28 -8.31 9.52
N ASP A 48 -0.74 -8.48 10.77
CA ASP A 48 -0.22 -9.50 11.68
C ASP A 48 -0.44 -10.91 11.10
N TYR A 49 -1.62 -11.19 10.55
CA TYR A 49 -1.91 -12.47 9.92
C TYR A 49 -1.02 -12.75 8.70
N GLY A 50 -0.81 -11.75 7.84
CA GLY A 50 0.09 -11.86 6.68
C GLY A 50 1.52 -12.24 7.08
N HIS A 51 2.02 -11.64 8.16
CA HIS A 51 3.31 -11.99 8.74
C HIS A 51 3.33 -13.44 9.26
N ASP A 52 2.31 -13.85 10.02
CA ASP A 52 2.22 -15.19 10.62
C ASP A 52 2.18 -16.31 9.57
N ILE A 53 1.60 -16.05 8.39
CA ILE A 53 1.58 -16.99 7.26
C ILE A 53 2.81 -16.89 6.35
N GLY A 54 3.73 -15.95 6.62
CA GLY A 54 5.04 -15.85 5.97
C GLY A 54 5.04 -15.11 4.63
N LEU A 55 4.18 -14.10 4.44
CA LEU A 55 4.24 -13.20 3.29
C LEU A 55 5.55 -12.41 3.28
N GLU A 56 6.08 -12.12 2.08
CA GLU A 56 7.23 -11.24 1.89
C GLU A 56 6.82 -9.75 1.87
N ALA A 57 5.64 -9.46 1.29
CA ALA A 57 5.12 -8.11 1.21
C ALA A 57 3.59 -8.04 1.27
N MET A 58 3.09 -6.91 1.77
CA MET A 58 1.68 -6.53 1.67
C MET A 58 1.59 -5.06 1.25
N THR A 59 0.72 -4.75 0.30
CA THR A 59 0.46 -3.36 -0.11
C THR A 59 -1.00 -3.01 0.11
N PHE A 60 -1.25 -2.00 0.93
CA PHE A 60 -2.58 -1.53 1.29
C PHE A 60 -2.91 -0.21 0.61
N TYR A 61 -4.02 -0.17 -0.13
CA TYR A 61 -4.52 1.05 -0.75
C TYR A 61 -5.31 1.88 0.25
N ALA A 62 -4.63 2.76 0.96
CA ALA A 62 -5.22 3.54 2.05
C ALA A 62 -5.82 4.87 1.58
N PHE A 63 -5.16 5.58 0.64
CA PHE A 63 -5.64 6.85 0.11
C PHE A 63 -5.21 7.06 -1.34
N SER A 64 -6.18 7.04 -2.26
CA SER A 64 -5.91 7.28 -3.68
C SER A 64 -5.86 8.78 -4.02
N THR A 65 -5.23 9.12 -5.15
CA THR A 65 -5.26 10.49 -5.70
C THR A 65 -6.68 10.98 -5.96
N GLU A 66 -7.62 10.09 -6.29
CA GLU A 66 -9.02 10.42 -6.50
C GLU A 66 -9.78 10.75 -5.22
N ASN A 67 -9.28 10.29 -4.05
CA ASN A 67 -9.93 10.53 -2.75
C ASN A 67 -9.91 11.99 -2.31
N TRP A 68 -9.06 12.83 -2.90
CA TRP A 68 -9.11 14.29 -2.69
C TRP A 68 -10.43 14.94 -3.13
N LYS A 69 -11.23 14.25 -3.95
CA LYS A 69 -12.57 14.70 -4.36
C LYS A 69 -13.67 14.42 -3.33
N ARG A 70 -13.35 13.72 -2.25
CA ARG A 70 -14.30 13.42 -1.16
C ARG A 70 -14.67 14.68 -0.37
N PRO A 71 -15.76 14.67 0.41
CA PRO A 71 -16.10 15.75 1.33
C PRO A 71 -14.92 16.09 2.26
N LYS A 72 -14.72 17.38 2.51
CA LYS A 72 -13.58 17.88 3.31
C LYS A 72 -13.52 17.26 4.71
N ASP A 73 -14.67 17.04 5.34
CA ASP A 73 -14.73 16.44 6.68
C ASP A 73 -14.29 14.97 6.67
N GLU A 74 -14.61 14.21 5.61
CA GLU A 74 -14.12 12.84 5.42
C GLU A 74 -12.61 12.83 5.20
N ILE A 75 -12.08 13.72 4.36
CA ILE A 75 -10.63 13.85 4.14
C ILE A 75 -9.93 14.19 5.46
N LYS A 76 -10.45 15.15 6.23
CA LYS A 76 -9.87 15.53 7.53
C LYS A 76 -9.82 14.34 8.49
N ALA A 77 -10.91 13.56 8.58
CA ALA A 77 -10.96 12.36 9.42
C ALA A 77 -9.94 11.30 8.97
N LEU A 78 -9.79 11.08 7.66
CA LEU A 78 -8.78 10.14 7.12
C LEU A 78 -7.35 10.61 7.43
N MET A 79 -7.05 11.90 7.25
CA MET A 79 -5.73 12.46 7.60
C MET A 79 -5.43 12.32 9.10
N GLN A 80 -6.45 12.44 9.96
CA GLN A 80 -6.30 12.20 11.40
C GLN A 80 -5.97 10.73 11.70
N ILE A 81 -6.68 9.78 11.08
CA ILE A 81 -6.42 8.33 11.22
C ILE A 81 -5.00 8.00 10.76
N PHE A 82 -4.55 8.56 9.64
CA PHE A 82 -3.17 8.34 9.16
C PHE A 82 -2.15 8.95 10.11
N HIS A 83 -2.43 10.11 10.68
CA HIS A 83 -1.57 10.74 11.67
C HIS A 83 -1.41 9.84 12.91
N GLU A 84 -2.51 9.36 13.47
CA GLU A 84 -2.50 8.47 14.64
C GLU A 84 -1.75 7.18 14.35
N TYR A 85 -2.02 6.55 13.19
CA TYR A 85 -1.33 5.32 12.79
C TYR A 85 0.18 5.54 12.60
N LEU A 86 0.58 6.59 11.89
CA LEU A 86 2.00 6.86 11.62
C LEU A 86 2.75 7.31 12.89
N THR A 87 2.08 7.96 13.84
CA THR A 87 2.65 8.28 15.15
C THR A 87 2.94 7.01 15.92
N GLU A 88 1.95 6.11 16.05
CA GLU A 88 2.14 4.80 16.69
C GLU A 88 3.24 3.99 15.98
N ALA A 89 3.24 4.04 14.64
CA ALA A 89 4.26 3.36 13.84
C ALA A 89 5.66 3.92 14.04
N ASP A 90 5.82 5.22 14.27
CA ASP A 90 7.11 5.84 14.63
C ASP A 90 7.57 5.43 16.03
N GLU A 91 6.67 5.48 17.00
CA GLU A 91 6.95 5.08 18.39
C GLU A 91 7.36 3.61 18.50
N THR A 92 6.76 2.72 17.71
CA THR A 92 6.97 1.26 17.77
C THR A 92 7.92 0.72 16.71
N LYS A 93 8.60 1.56 15.94
CA LYS A 93 9.38 1.15 14.75
C LYS A 93 10.47 0.11 15.05
N TYR A 94 11.18 0.23 16.16
CA TYR A 94 12.22 -0.72 16.54
C TYR A 94 11.65 -2.06 17.05
N GLU A 95 10.46 -2.04 17.65
CA GLU A 95 9.76 -3.26 18.05
C GLU A 95 9.22 -4.00 16.83
N ARG A 96 8.70 -3.27 15.84
CA ARG A 96 8.28 -3.85 14.56
C ARG A 96 9.47 -4.47 13.81
N GLU A 97 10.61 -3.80 13.78
CA GLU A 97 11.84 -4.35 13.18
C GLU A 97 12.25 -5.66 13.83
N LYS A 98 12.24 -5.74 15.18
CA LYS A 98 12.52 -6.98 15.92
C LYS A 98 11.52 -8.10 15.62
N ARG A 99 10.27 -7.76 15.32
CA ARG A 99 9.23 -8.71 14.90
C ARG A 99 9.32 -9.09 13.43
N GLY A 100 10.24 -8.52 12.66
CA GLY A 100 10.39 -8.79 11.22
C GLY A 100 9.42 -8.02 10.33
N PHE A 101 9.00 -6.80 10.73
CA PHE A 101 8.16 -5.93 9.91
C PHE A 101 8.91 -4.66 9.50
N TYR A 102 8.74 -4.24 8.26
CA TYR A 102 9.11 -2.92 7.78
C TYR A 102 7.91 -2.19 7.20
N LEU A 103 7.68 -0.97 7.67
CA LEU A 103 6.70 -0.08 7.07
C LEU A 103 7.36 0.75 5.97
N ARG A 104 6.70 0.82 4.82
CA ARG A 104 7.03 1.73 3.73
C ARG A 104 5.76 2.52 3.37
N VAL A 105 5.87 3.83 3.30
CA VAL A 105 4.81 4.69 2.74
C VAL A 105 5.13 4.92 1.27
N ILE A 106 4.21 4.59 0.38
CA ILE A 106 4.34 4.73 -1.07
C ILE A 106 3.30 5.69 -1.63
N GLY A 107 3.61 6.32 -2.77
CA GLY A 107 2.79 7.34 -3.42
C GLY A 107 3.45 8.72 -3.36
N ASP A 108 2.77 9.74 -3.88
CA ASP A 108 3.25 11.11 -3.83
C ASP A 108 2.96 11.75 -2.45
N VAL A 109 3.85 11.47 -1.50
CA VAL A 109 3.74 12.01 -0.13
C VAL A 109 3.85 13.53 -0.08
N SER A 110 4.39 14.19 -1.12
CA SER A 110 4.52 15.65 -1.15
C SER A 110 3.17 16.37 -1.16
N GLY A 111 2.13 15.70 -1.66
CA GLY A 111 0.75 16.20 -1.65
C GLY A 111 0.03 16.07 -0.30
N LEU A 112 0.63 15.40 0.70
CA LEU A 112 0.06 15.24 2.04
C LEU A 112 0.39 16.45 2.94
N PRO A 113 -0.37 16.68 4.04
CA PRO A 113 0.02 17.63 5.08
C PRO A 113 1.44 17.39 5.58
N MET A 114 2.19 18.48 5.85
CA MET A 114 3.61 18.42 6.24
C MET A 114 3.86 17.50 7.45
N THR A 115 2.96 17.48 8.42
CA THR A 115 3.04 16.60 9.59
C THR A 115 3.03 15.13 9.20
N LEU A 116 2.19 14.73 8.22
CA LEU A 116 2.16 13.36 7.71
C LEU A 116 3.40 13.02 6.90
N GLN A 117 3.95 13.96 6.12
CA GLN A 117 5.20 13.74 5.39
C GLN A 117 6.36 13.44 6.36
N LEU A 118 6.47 14.19 7.46
CA LEU A 118 7.50 13.99 8.48
C LEU A 118 7.32 12.66 9.21
N LEU A 119 6.09 12.32 9.60
CA LEU A 119 5.78 11.05 10.25
C LEU A 119 6.04 9.86 9.32
N ALA A 120 5.64 9.95 8.04
CA ALA A 120 5.92 8.90 7.06
C ALA A 120 7.42 8.64 6.93
N LYS A 121 8.22 9.71 6.88
CA LYS A 121 9.69 9.58 6.84
C LYS A 121 10.26 8.98 8.13
N SER A 122 9.76 9.38 9.30
CA SER A 122 10.26 8.93 10.59
C SER A 122 9.85 7.49 10.93
N ALA A 123 8.61 7.09 10.57
CA ALA A 123 8.10 5.75 10.83
C ALA A 123 8.73 4.66 9.93
N CYS A 124 9.28 5.06 8.78
CA CYS A 124 9.93 4.15 7.84
C CYS A 124 11.42 4.03 8.18
N LEU A 125 11.84 2.86 8.67
CA LEU A 125 13.25 2.54 8.85
C LEU A 125 13.87 2.02 7.55
N ALA A 126 15.19 2.15 7.43
CA ALA A 126 15.94 1.41 6.41
C ALA A 126 15.80 -0.09 6.66
N MET A 127 15.55 -0.86 5.61
CA MET A 127 15.40 -2.31 5.70
C MET A 127 16.78 -2.96 5.88
N ASN A 128 17.02 -3.48 7.07
CA ASN A 128 18.29 -4.13 7.43
C ASN A 128 18.20 -5.67 7.39
N ASN A 129 16.99 -6.22 7.35
CA ASN A 129 16.73 -7.65 7.26
C ASN A 129 15.92 -7.96 6.00
N LYS A 130 16.52 -8.74 5.09
CA LYS A 130 15.89 -9.12 3.80
C LYS A 130 14.75 -10.13 3.96
N ASP A 131 14.70 -10.84 5.08
CA ASP A 131 13.67 -11.84 5.37
C ASP A 131 12.45 -11.23 6.07
N ALA A 132 12.48 -9.94 6.36
CA ALA A 132 11.38 -9.26 7.01
C ALA A 132 10.26 -8.91 6.01
N MET A 133 9.02 -9.02 6.44
CA MET A 133 7.86 -8.63 5.65
C MET A 133 7.80 -7.10 5.48
N VAL A 134 7.60 -6.65 4.25
CA VAL A 134 7.40 -5.24 3.94
C VAL A 134 5.92 -4.90 3.85
N VAL A 135 5.46 -3.97 4.67
CA VAL A 135 4.10 -3.43 4.62
C VAL A 135 4.12 -2.07 3.93
N ASN A 136 3.61 -2.02 2.70
CA ASN A 136 3.44 -0.77 1.98
C ASN A 136 2.08 -0.14 2.30
N MET A 137 2.08 1.10 2.76
CA MET A 137 0.89 1.92 2.89
C MET A 137 0.85 2.91 1.72
N ALA A 138 -0.08 2.71 0.79
CA ALA A 138 -0.24 3.58 -0.38
C ALA A 138 -1.08 4.81 0.00
N LEU A 139 -0.42 5.97 0.13
CA LEU A 139 -1.00 7.27 0.48
C LEU A 139 -0.79 8.27 -0.65
N ASN A 140 -1.85 8.97 -1.04
CA ASN A 140 -1.86 9.84 -2.20
C ASN A 140 -1.29 9.13 -3.43
N TYR A 141 -1.71 7.88 -3.59
CA TYR A 141 -1.19 6.94 -4.58
C TYR A 141 -2.13 6.81 -5.78
N GLY A 142 -1.54 6.56 -6.94
CA GLY A 142 -2.23 6.14 -8.15
C GLY A 142 -1.24 5.49 -9.11
N GLY A 143 -1.57 4.32 -9.65
CA GLY A 143 -0.66 3.54 -10.50
C GLY A 143 -0.27 4.26 -11.80
N ARG A 144 -1.19 5.05 -12.40
CA ARG A 144 -0.83 5.87 -13.57
C ARG A 144 0.17 6.97 -13.22
N GLN A 145 0.03 7.61 -12.06
CA GLN A 145 0.95 8.63 -11.57
C GLN A 145 2.31 8.00 -11.23
N GLU A 146 2.32 6.80 -10.67
CA GLU A 146 3.54 6.05 -10.41
C GLU A 146 4.30 5.71 -11.68
N ILE A 147 3.60 5.25 -12.74
CA ILE A 147 4.20 5.00 -14.05
C ILE A 147 4.82 6.29 -14.62
N VAL A 148 4.10 7.42 -14.55
CA VAL A 148 4.64 8.72 -15.00
C VAL A 148 5.90 9.08 -14.20
N HIS A 149 5.91 8.85 -12.89
CA HIS A 149 7.09 9.07 -12.04
C HIS A 149 8.29 8.23 -12.49
N ALA A 150 8.10 6.93 -12.75
CA ALA A 150 9.15 6.05 -13.26
C ALA A 150 9.69 6.52 -14.62
N VAL A 151 8.80 6.91 -15.54
CA VAL A 151 9.19 7.45 -16.85
C VAL A 151 10.00 8.73 -16.70
N GLN A 152 9.65 9.63 -15.77
CA GLN A 152 10.43 10.83 -15.50
C GLN A 152 11.84 10.50 -15.01
N GLN A 153 12.01 9.51 -14.13
CA GLN A 153 13.33 9.06 -13.68
C GLN A 153 14.16 8.50 -14.84
N ILE A 154 13.55 7.71 -15.73
CA ILE A 154 14.20 7.16 -16.92
C ILE A 154 14.63 8.31 -17.85
N ALA A 155 13.76 9.29 -18.09
CA ALA A 155 14.07 10.46 -18.93
C ALA A 155 15.28 11.25 -18.38
N GLU A 156 15.40 11.40 -17.05
CA GLU A 156 16.57 12.04 -16.47
C GLU A 156 17.86 11.23 -16.64
N LYS A 157 17.80 9.88 -16.57
CA LYS A 157 18.96 9.02 -16.88
C LYS A 157 19.38 9.17 -18.34
N VAL A 158 18.41 9.17 -19.26
CA VAL A 158 18.69 9.39 -20.71
C VAL A 158 19.33 10.76 -20.94
N LYS A 159 18.78 11.82 -20.35
CA LYS A 159 19.32 13.18 -20.46
C LYS A 159 20.77 13.30 -19.96
N LYS A 160 21.12 12.53 -18.93
CA LYS A 160 22.51 12.47 -18.39
C LYS A 160 23.43 11.57 -19.19
N GLY A 161 22.93 10.85 -20.19
CA GLY A 161 23.70 9.87 -20.95
C GLY A 161 24.00 8.56 -20.18
N GLU A 162 23.26 8.30 -19.12
CA GLU A 162 23.39 7.09 -18.29
C GLU A 162 22.60 5.90 -18.88
N LEU A 163 21.66 6.17 -19.80
CA LEU A 163 20.82 5.17 -20.47
C LEU A 163 20.53 5.60 -21.91
N ASP A 164 20.73 4.69 -22.86
CA ASP A 164 20.30 4.93 -24.26
C ASP A 164 18.78 4.65 -24.37
N PRO A 165 17.99 5.53 -25.03
CA PRO A 165 16.55 5.32 -25.18
C PRO A 165 16.15 3.97 -25.78
N LYS A 166 16.99 3.39 -26.66
CA LYS A 166 16.73 2.07 -27.28
C LYS A 166 16.95 0.90 -26.33
N ASP A 167 17.68 1.09 -25.21
CA ASP A 167 18.00 0.08 -24.23
C ASP A 167 17.05 0.12 -23.02
N ILE A 168 16.03 1.01 -23.03
CA ILE A 168 14.98 1.06 -22.01
C ILE A 168 14.20 -0.25 -22.03
N SER A 169 14.06 -0.89 -20.86
CA SER A 169 13.41 -2.18 -20.64
C SER A 169 12.25 -2.09 -19.64
N GLU A 170 11.48 -3.17 -19.50
CA GLU A 170 10.46 -3.30 -18.44
C GLU A 170 11.10 -3.25 -17.04
N ASP A 171 12.34 -3.74 -16.90
CA ASP A 171 13.08 -3.69 -15.64
C ASP A 171 13.40 -2.25 -15.23
N ASP A 172 13.69 -1.35 -16.18
CA ASP A 172 13.92 0.06 -15.88
C ASP A 172 12.65 0.74 -15.34
N ILE A 173 11.49 0.38 -15.90
CA ILE A 173 10.20 0.87 -15.41
C ILE A 173 9.94 0.30 -14.00
N SER A 174 10.09 -1.01 -13.84
CA SER A 174 9.87 -1.69 -12.55
C SER A 174 10.80 -1.16 -11.44
N ALA A 175 12.05 -0.83 -11.78
CA ALA A 175 12.99 -0.21 -10.86
C ALA A 175 12.59 1.22 -10.45
N GLY A 176 11.77 1.90 -11.26
CA GLY A 176 11.21 3.22 -10.96
C GLY A 176 9.90 3.18 -10.17
N MET A 177 9.29 2.01 -9.95
CA MET A 177 8.06 1.89 -9.18
C MET A 177 8.32 2.05 -7.67
N TYR A 178 7.30 2.51 -6.94
CA TYR A 178 7.39 2.65 -5.48
C TYR A 178 7.57 1.31 -4.75
N THR A 179 7.21 0.20 -5.40
CA THR A 179 7.38 -1.17 -4.89
C THR A 179 8.71 -1.81 -5.31
N ALA A 180 9.61 -1.06 -5.95
CA ALA A 180 10.90 -1.57 -6.42
C ALA A 180 11.63 -2.38 -5.34
N GLY A 181 12.20 -3.51 -5.74
CA GLY A 181 12.89 -4.45 -4.87
C GLY A 181 11.99 -5.44 -4.13
N LEU A 182 10.68 -5.38 -4.33
CA LEU A 182 9.72 -6.39 -3.86
C LEU A 182 9.22 -7.24 -5.05
N PRO A 183 8.75 -8.45 -4.81
CA PRO A 183 8.03 -9.21 -5.83
C PRO A 183 6.76 -8.46 -6.23
N ASP A 184 6.31 -8.62 -7.47
CA ASP A 184 4.99 -8.16 -7.89
C ASP A 184 3.90 -8.89 -7.10
N PRO A 185 2.70 -8.29 -6.90
CA PRO A 185 1.65 -8.96 -6.15
C PRO A 185 1.12 -10.18 -6.88
N ASP A 186 1.14 -11.33 -6.20
CA ASP A 186 0.53 -12.56 -6.69
C ASP A 186 -0.99 -12.48 -6.65
N LEU A 187 -1.52 -11.75 -5.66
CA LEU A 187 -2.95 -11.65 -5.40
C LEU A 187 -3.34 -10.20 -5.05
N ILE A 188 -4.42 -9.73 -5.68
CA ILE A 188 -5.11 -8.48 -5.31
C ILE A 188 -6.46 -8.82 -4.71
N ILE A 189 -6.70 -8.34 -3.49
CA ILE A 189 -7.96 -8.53 -2.76
C ILE A 189 -8.71 -7.20 -2.71
N ARG A 190 -10.00 -7.24 -3.07
CA ARG A 190 -10.91 -6.12 -2.90
C ARG A 190 -12.26 -6.59 -2.38
N PRO A 191 -12.62 -6.28 -1.12
CA PRO A 191 -13.95 -6.48 -0.58
C PRO A 191 -14.96 -5.48 -1.16
N SER A 192 -16.23 -5.70 -0.81
CA SER A 192 -17.35 -4.77 -1.03
C SER A 192 -17.95 -4.73 -2.45
N GLY A 193 -17.83 -5.82 -3.22
CA GLY A 193 -18.59 -6.03 -4.47
C GLY A 193 -18.15 -5.20 -5.68
N GLU A 194 -17.02 -4.52 -5.61
CA GLU A 194 -16.51 -3.70 -6.71
C GLU A 194 -15.45 -4.47 -7.52
N LEU A 195 -15.71 -4.68 -8.80
CA LEU A 195 -14.88 -5.51 -9.70
C LEU A 195 -13.90 -4.66 -10.53
N ARG A 196 -13.08 -3.86 -9.88
CA ARG A 196 -12.09 -2.99 -10.54
C ARG A 196 -10.90 -2.68 -9.64
N LEU A 197 -9.74 -2.39 -10.23
CA LEU A 197 -8.51 -2.01 -9.51
C LEU A 197 -8.50 -0.56 -9.01
N SER A 198 -9.29 0.31 -9.58
CA SER A 198 -9.30 1.74 -9.22
C SER A 198 -7.92 2.40 -9.23
N ASN A 199 -7.11 2.14 -10.26
CA ASN A 199 -5.77 2.70 -10.41
C ASN A 199 -4.76 2.23 -9.33
N PHE A 200 -4.98 1.04 -8.75
CA PHE A 200 -4.09 0.43 -7.76
C PHE A 200 -3.14 -0.55 -8.42
N LEU A 201 -1.84 -0.43 -8.16
CA LEU A 201 -0.74 -1.29 -8.63
C LEU A 201 -0.87 -1.66 -10.11
N THR A 202 -1.17 -0.66 -10.97
CA THR A 202 -1.56 -0.88 -12.38
C THR A 202 -0.47 -1.59 -13.19
N TRP A 203 0.79 -1.28 -12.94
CA TRP A 203 1.93 -1.95 -13.58
C TRP A 203 2.15 -3.34 -13.00
N GLN A 204 2.24 -3.42 -11.69
CA GLN A 204 2.66 -4.61 -10.96
C GLN A 204 1.61 -5.74 -10.97
N SER A 205 0.33 -5.41 -11.21
CA SER A 205 -0.77 -6.40 -11.19
C SER A 205 -0.97 -7.14 -12.51
N ALA A 206 -0.07 -6.99 -13.47
CA ALA A 206 -0.23 -7.57 -14.82
C ALA A 206 -0.43 -9.10 -14.82
N TYR A 207 0.14 -9.80 -13.83
CA TYR A 207 0.04 -11.26 -13.67
C TYR A 207 -0.59 -11.68 -12.34
N SER A 208 -1.21 -10.72 -11.61
CA SER A 208 -1.86 -11.02 -10.33
C SER A 208 -3.16 -11.80 -10.54
N GLU A 209 -3.45 -12.70 -9.61
CA GLU A 209 -4.81 -13.19 -9.40
C GLU A 209 -5.67 -12.12 -8.70
N PHE A 210 -7.00 -12.15 -8.89
CA PHE A 210 -7.92 -11.19 -8.30
C PHE A 210 -8.97 -11.89 -7.47
N TRP A 211 -9.13 -11.46 -6.23
CA TRP A 211 -10.21 -11.88 -5.35
C TRP A 211 -11.12 -10.69 -5.03
N PHE A 212 -12.34 -10.77 -5.52
CA PHE A 212 -13.38 -9.79 -5.24
C PHE A 212 -14.45 -10.43 -4.37
N ASP A 213 -14.89 -9.74 -3.32
CA ASP A 213 -15.87 -10.23 -2.37
C ASP A 213 -16.95 -9.16 -2.09
N ASP A 214 -18.17 -9.60 -1.78
CA ASP A 214 -19.30 -8.72 -1.46
C ASP A 214 -19.30 -8.25 0.01
N ILE A 215 -18.44 -8.80 0.85
CA ILE A 215 -18.31 -8.45 2.27
C ILE A 215 -17.81 -7.01 2.41
N ALA A 216 -18.51 -6.20 3.25
CA ALA A 216 -18.14 -4.81 3.55
C ALA A 216 -17.49 -4.68 4.92
#